data_839a4ba7c16101b9c60f28079e0dacba
#
_entry.id   839a4ba7c16101b9c60f28079e0dacba
#
_cell.length_a   1.000
_cell.length_b   1.000
_cell.length_c   1.000
_cell.angle_alpha   90.00
_cell.angle_beta   90.00
_cell.angle_gamma   90.00
#
_symmetry.space_group_name_H-M   'P 1'
#
loop_
_entity.id
_entity.type
_entity.pdbx_description
1 polymer ?
#
loop_
_entity_poly.entity_id
_entity_poly.type
_entity_poly.pdbx_seq_one_letter_code
_entity_poly.pdbx_strand_id
1 'polypeptide(L)'
;MRNRRNTRKRNVVLDTITNKNFIIIVSILLAVIIVAEGVIQIRKYQDRKLLAKQAEELEKQTGEIFTAIENNLTSPSNNGETTVITRTARISAVGDILCQMDMIDDAKIDDGYDFSHMFTGISKFVKNSDIAIGTLETNFVDGKYSGVGKYNSPIEFLKAVKDSGIGLVSLAHNHVLDYGYQGLETTISKIKEQN
;
A
#
# COMPACT_ATOMS: atom_id res chain seq x y z
N MET A 1 50.15 -10.97 -40.53
CA MET A 1 49.97 -9.88 -39.53
C MET A 1 48.79 -10.01 -38.57
N ARG A 2 47.76 -10.78 -38.86
CA ARG A 2 46.53 -10.95 -38.03
C ARG A 2 46.76 -11.76 -36.75
N ASN A 3 47.71 -12.69 -36.72
CA ASN A 3 47.94 -13.59 -35.58
C ASN A 3 48.71 -12.93 -34.39
N ARG A 4 49.56 -11.93 -34.66
CA ARG A 4 50.31 -11.23 -33.56
C ARG A 4 49.47 -10.27 -32.73
N ARG A 5 48.35 -9.70 -33.31
CA ARG A 5 47.44 -8.83 -32.59
C ARG A 5 46.54 -9.60 -31.61
N ASN A 6 46.15 -10.83 -31.94
CA ASN A 6 45.30 -11.64 -31.07
C ASN A 6 46.04 -12.20 -29.85
N THR A 7 47.33 -12.61 -30.04
CA THR A 7 48.18 -13.06 -28.90
C THR A 7 48.46 -11.92 -27.94
N ARG A 8 48.70 -10.69 -28.45
CA ARG A 8 49.00 -9.53 -27.59
C ARG A 8 47.78 -9.11 -26.74
N LYS A 9 46.56 -9.15 -27.32
CA LYS A 9 45.32 -8.89 -26.56
C LYS A 9 45.04 -9.97 -25.53
N ARG A 10 45.30 -11.23 -25.81
CA ARG A 10 45.11 -12.35 -24.87
C ARG A 10 46.10 -12.28 -23.71
N ASN A 11 47.32 -11.87 -23.90
CA ASN A 11 48.30 -11.72 -22.84
C ASN A 11 47.98 -10.52 -21.94
N VAL A 12 47.51 -9.39 -22.48
CA VAL A 12 47.10 -8.24 -21.68
C VAL A 12 45.91 -8.58 -20.77
N VAL A 13 44.94 -9.36 -21.24
CA VAL A 13 43.79 -9.81 -20.43
C VAL A 13 44.24 -10.78 -19.33
N LEU A 14 45.19 -11.72 -19.64
CA LEU A 14 45.72 -12.65 -18.65
C LEU A 14 46.57 -11.93 -17.62
N ASP A 15 47.38 -10.94 -17.97
CA ASP A 15 48.19 -10.15 -17.05
C ASP A 15 47.31 -9.31 -16.12
N THR A 16 46.17 -8.82 -16.58
CA THR A 16 45.19 -8.09 -15.75
C THR A 16 44.56 -9.02 -14.70
N ILE A 17 44.22 -10.24 -15.10
CA ILE A 17 43.59 -11.23 -14.19
C ILE A 17 44.57 -11.73 -13.12
N THR A 18 45.88 -11.82 -13.43
CA THR A 18 46.92 -12.28 -12.49
C THR A 18 47.49 -11.17 -11.61
N ASN A 19 47.09 -9.91 -11.81
CA ASN A 19 47.53 -8.81 -10.97
C ASN A 19 46.92 -8.97 -9.56
N LYS A 20 47.77 -9.19 -8.55
CA LYS A 20 47.37 -9.36 -7.14
C LYS A 20 46.43 -8.25 -6.66
N ASN A 21 46.64 -7.01 -7.08
CA ASN A 21 45.81 -5.88 -6.69
C ASN A 21 44.40 -5.96 -7.28
N PHE A 22 44.25 -6.46 -8.54
CA PHE A 22 42.97 -6.69 -9.16
C PHE A 22 42.17 -7.77 -8.41
N ILE A 23 42.80 -8.87 -8.05
CA ILE A 23 42.17 -9.96 -7.29
C ILE A 23 41.72 -9.46 -5.92
N ILE A 24 42.55 -8.66 -5.22
CA ILE A 24 42.20 -8.07 -3.93
C ILE A 24 40.97 -7.15 -4.05
N ILE A 25 40.93 -6.27 -5.07
CA ILE A 25 39.81 -5.36 -5.28
C ILE A 25 38.51 -6.13 -5.54
N VAL A 26 38.56 -7.15 -6.40
CA VAL A 26 37.37 -7.99 -6.71
C VAL A 26 36.90 -8.74 -5.46
N SER A 27 37.83 -9.26 -4.66
CA SER A 27 37.50 -9.95 -3.40
C SER A 27 36.82 -9.02 -2.40
N ILE A 28 37.32 -7.78 -2.27
CA ILE A 28 36.68 -6.77 -1.41
C ILE A 28 35.28 -6.41 -1.91
N LEU A 29 35.11 -6.21 -3.20
CA LEU A 29 33.78 -5.91 -3.79
C LEU A 29 32.78 -7.06 -3.55
N LEU A 30 33.22 -8.31 -3.73
CA LEU A 30 32.37 -9.48 -3.45
C LEU A 30 32.01 -9.56 -1.96
N ALA A 31 32.96 -9.30 -1.06
CA ALA A 31 32.67 -9.27 0.37
C ALA A 31 31.65 -8.18 0.74
N VAL A 32 31.76 -6.99 0.15
CA VAL A 32 30.79 -5.90 0.36
C VAL A 32 29.39 -6.30 -0.13
N ILE A 33 29.29 -6.94 -1.29
CA ILE A 33 28.00 -7.42 -1.82
C ILE A 33 27.38 -8.45 -0.88
N ILE A 34 28.17 -9.44 -0.42
CA ILE A 34 27.67 -10.47 0.51
C ILE A 34 27.16 -9.85 1.82
N VAL A 35 27.91 -8.88 2.36
CA VAL A 35 27.47 -8.16 3.58
C VAL A 35 26.18 -7.37 3.33
N ALA A 36 26.08 -6.67 2.20
CA ALA A 36 24.90 -5.92 1.84
C ALA A 36 23.66 -6.81 1.70
N GLU A 37 23.79 -7.96 1.02
CA GLU A 37 22.72 -8.96 0.92
C GLU A 37 22.34 -9.51 2.30
N GLY A 38 23.31 -9.79 3.16
CA GLY A 38 23.06 -10.23 4.54
C GLY A 38 22.23 -9.20 5.32
N VAL A 39 22.60 -7.92 5.24
CA VAL A 39 21.86 -6.83 5.89
C VAL A 39 20.42 -6.73 5.36
N ILE A 40 20.22 -6.85 4.04
CA ILE A 40 18.88 -6.83 3.43
C ILE A 40 18.05 -8.01 3.95
N GLN A 41 18.60 -9.20 4.03
CA GLN A 41 17.87 -10.38 4.53
C GLN A 41 17.50 -10.25 6.02
N ILE A 42 18.40 -9.69 6.83
CA ILE A 42 18.13 -9.44 8.26
C ILE A 42 16.98 -8.42 8.40
N ARG A 43 17.00 -7.33 7.64
CA ARG A 43 15.90 -6.35 7.65
C ARG A 43 14.56 -6.98 7.26
N LYS A 44 14.52 -7.72 6.15
CA LYS A 44 13.31 -8.43 5.72
C LYS A 44 12.78 -9.40 6.79
N TYR A 45 13.66 -10.08 7.50
CA TYR A 45 13.26 -10.97 8.59
C TYR A 45 12.67 -10.21 9.77
N GLN A 46 13.27 -9.08 10.17
CA GLN A 46 12.76 -8.23 11.25
C GLN A 46 11.41 -7.61 10.89
N ASP A 47 11.25 -7.12 9.66
CA ASP A 47 10.00 -6.56 9.17
C ASP A 47 8.86 -7.60 9.19
N ARG A 48 9.15 -8.84 8.72
CA ARG A 48 8.17 -9.93 8.79
C ARG A 48 7.76 -10.27 10.22
N LYS A 49 8.71 -10.27 11.16
CA LYS A 49 8.42 -10.53 12.58
C LYS A 49 7.59 -9.42 13.21
N LEU A 50 7.87 -8.16 12.85
CA LEU A 50 7.09 -7.02 13.30
C LEU A 50 5.66 -7.07 12.77
N LEU A 51 5.49 -7.34 11.48
CA LEU A 51 4.18 -7.49 10.84
C LEU A 51 3.36 -8.61 11.46
N ALA A 52 3.98 -9.78 11.72
CA ALA A 52 3.31 -10.89 12.38
C ALA A 52 2.79 -10.50 13.78
N LYS A 53 3.62 -9.78 14.56
CA LYS A 53 3.21 -9.29 15.88
C LYS A 53 2.07 -8.27 15.80
N GLN A 54 2.08 -7.37 14.81
CA GLN A 54 1.01 -6.40 14.59
C GLN A 54 -0.29 -7.10 14.16
N ALA A 55 -0.21 -8.12 13.31
CA ALA A 55 -1.36 -8.91 12.90
C ALA A 55 -2.00 -9.64 14.09
N GLU A 56 -1.20 -10.27 14.96
CA GLU A 56 -1.67 -10.94 16.18
C GLU A 56 -2.36 -9.97 17.14
N GLU A 57 -1.78 -8.77 17.31
CA GLU A 57 -2.39 -7.73 18.17
C GLU A 57 -3.71 -7.22 17.60
N LEU A 58 -3.78 -7.03 16.27
CA LEU A 58 -5.02 -6.62 15.59
C LEU A 58 -6.10 -7.71 15.70
N GLU A 59 -5.75 -8.97 15.54
CA GLU A 59 -6.67 -10.10 15.69
C GLU A 59 -7.24 -10.14 17.13
N LYS A 60 -6.38 -9.95 18.13
CA LYS A 60 -6.78 -9.86 19.53
C LYS A 60 -7.76 -8.69 19.78
N GLN A 61 -7.43 -7.50 19.31
CA GLN A 61 -8.30 -6.31 19.47
C GLN A 61 -9.64 -6.52 18.77
N THR A 62 -9.64 -7.14 17.58
CA THR A 62 -10.87 -7.46 16.86
C THR A 62 -11.72 -8.46 17.65
N GLY A 63 -11.12 -9.49 18.23
CA GLY A 63 -11.79 -10.47 19.07
C GLY A 63 -12.41 -9.82 20.33
N GLU A 64 -11.71 -8.90 20.99
CA GLU A 64 -12.22 -8.15 22.14
C GLU A 64 -13.44 -7.28 21.77
N ILE A 65 -13.40 -6.62 20.60
CA ILE A 65 -14.53 -5.82 20.09
C ILE A 65 -15.74 -6.71 19.80
N PHE A 66 -15.56 -7.86 19.14
CA PHE A 66 -16.66 -8.79 18.89
C PHE A 66 -17.27 -9.31 20.20
N THR A 67 -16.45 -9.69 21.16
CA THR A 67 -16.90 -10.14 22.49
C THR A 67 -17.67 -9.03 23.22
N ALA A 68 -17.20 -7.78 23.16
CA ALA A 68 -17.89 -6.66 23.78
C ALA A 68 -19.24 -6.37 23.11
N ILE A 69 -19.33 -6.50 21.78
CA ILE A 69 -20.58 -6.36 21.04
C ILE A 69 -21.57 -7.48 21.43
N GLU A 70 -21.12 -8.71 21.47
CA GLU A 70 -21.93 -9.88 21.83
C GLU A 70 -22.49 -9.76 23.24
N ASN A 71 -21.65 -9.37 24.21
CA ASN A 71 -22.07 -9.15 25.61
C ASN A 71 -23.09 -8.01 25.73
N ASN A 72 -22.98 -6.96 24.94
CA ASN A 72 -23.96 -5.87 24.93
C ASN A 72 -25.30 -6.28 24.27
N LEU A 73 -25.27 -7.22 23.33
CA LEU A 73 -26.48 -7.74 22.67
C LEU A 73 -27.23 -8.77 23.55
N THR A 74 -26.50 -9.47 24.43
CA THR A 74 -27.03 -10.58 25.24
C THR A 74 -27.26 -10.23 26.71
N SER A 75 -26.98 -9.00 27.13
CA SER A 75 -27.20 -8.58 28.52
C SER A 75 -28.68 -8.67 28.90
N PRO A 76 -29.09 -9.53 29.83
CA PRO A 76 -30.47 -9.63 30.24
C PRO A 76 -30.93 -8.36 30.96
N SER A 77 -32.12 -7.89 30.65
CA SER A 77 -32.79 -6.83 31.42
C SER A 77 -33.03 -7.32 32.88
N ASN A 78 -32.73 -6.48 33.85
CA ASN A 78 -32.86 -6.78 35.27
C ASN A 78 -34.29 -7.13 35.76
N ASN A 79 -35.31 -7.12 34.90
CA ASN A 79 -36.71 -7.36 35.23
C ASN A 79 -37.28 -8.69 34.75
N GLY A 80 -36.44 -9.63 34.30
CA GLY A 80 -36.91 -10.95 33.87
C GLY A 80 -37.68 -11.00 32.54
N GLU A 81 -37.95 -9.84 31.92
CA GLU A 81 -38.50 -9.75 30.58
C GLU A 81 -37.36 -9.64 29.57
N THR A 82 -37.28 -10.62 28.64
CA THR A 82 -36.34 -10.57 27.54
C THR A 82 -36.83 -9.57 26.51
N THR A 83 -36.28 -8.36 26.52
CA THR A 83 -36.55 -7.39 25.45
C THR A 83 -35.63 -7.66 24.28
N VAL A 84 -36.20 -8.11 23.19
CA VAL A 84 -35.46 -8.26 21.92
C VAL A 84 -35.32 -6.87 21.28
N ILE A 85 -34.10 -6.33 21.27
CA ILE A 85 -33.79 -5.08 20.56
C ILE A 85 -33.25 -5.46 19.18
N THR A 86 -34.07 -5.23 18.14
CA THR A 86 -33.62 -5.40 16.76
C THR A 86 -33.02 -4.08 16.26
N ARG A 87 -31.79 -4.13 15.77
CA ARG A 87 -31.12 -3.01 15.10
C ARG A 87 -30.81 -3.43 13.68
N THR A 88 -30.99 -2.51 12.74
CA THR A 88 -30.67 -2.72 11.33
C THR A 88 -29.60 -1.71 10.91
N ALA A 89 -28.63 -2.16 10.13
CA ALA A 89 -27.64 -1.28 9.49
C ALA A 89 -27.66 -1.50 7.98
N ARG A 90 -27.60 -0.41 7.24
CA ARG A 90 -27.49 -0.44 5.80
C ARG A 90 -26.02 -0.30 5.41
N ILE A 91 -25.48 -1.30 4.76
CA ILE A 91 -24.10 -1.32 4.26
C ILE A 91 -24.13 -1.21 2.74
N SER A 92 -23.40 -0.26 2.20
CA SER A 92 -23.12 -0.16 0.76
C SER A 92 -21.68 -0.56 0.51
N ALA A 93 -21.45 -1.40 -0.49
CA ALA A 93 -20.14 -1.78 -0.95
C ALA A 93 -19.95 -1.37 -2.42
N VAL A 94 -18.83 -0.74 -2.72
CA VAL A 94 -18.38 -0.47 -4.08
C VAL A 94 -17.12 -1.30 -4.35
N GLY A 95 -16.83 -1.56 -5.62
CA GLY A 95 -15.64 -2.30 -6.03
C GLY A 95 -14.37 -1.46 -5.94
N ASP A 96 -13.46 -1.73 -6.86
CA ASP A 96 -12.16 -1.07 -6.92
C ASP A 96 -12.30 0.41 -7.28
N ILE A 97 -11.74 1.25 -6.44
CA ILE A 97 -11.67 2.71 -6.60
C ILE A 97 -10.24 3.02 -7.04
N LEU A 98 -10.05 3.11 -8.32
CA LEU A 98 -8.76 3.40 -8.93
C LEU A 98 -8.82 4.67 -9.77
N CYS A 99 -7.69 5.34 -9.94
CA CYS A 99 -7.58 6.56 -10.70
C CYS A 99 -6.63 6.37 -11.88
N GLN A 100 -7.15 6.48 -13.09
CA GLN A 100 -6.38 6.39 -14.32
C GLN A 100 -5.87 7.78 -14.74
N MET A 101 -4.89 7.82 -15.64
CA MET A 101 -4.31 9.08 -16.11
C MET A 101 -5.32 10.01 -16.79
N ASP A 102 -6.25 9.47 -17.56
CA ASP A 102 -7.33 10.23 -18.19
C ASP A 102 -8.27 10.87 -17.16
N MET A 103 -8.52 10.20 -16.02
CA MET A 103 -9.27 10.77 -14.89
C MET A 103 -8.49 11.90 -14.22
N ILE A 104 -7.17 11.75 -14.05
CA ILE A 104 -6.31 12.80 -13.50
C ILE A 104 -6.28 14.02 -14.43
N ASP A 105 -6.20 13.78 -15.74
CA ASP A 105 -6.18 14.87 -16.72
C ASP A 105 -7.55 15.59 -16.79
N ASP A 106 -8.66 14.87 -16.68
CA ASP A 106 -10.01 15.42 -16.66
C ASP A 106 -10.32 16.21 -15.36
N ALA A 107 -9.75 15.79 -14.24
CA ALA A 107 -9.89 16.47 -12.95
C ALA A 107 -9.06 17.75 -12.83
N LYS A 108 -8.22 18.08 -13.80
CA LYS A 108 -7.26 19.18 -13.71
C LYS A 108 -7.95 20.54 -13.73
N ILE A 109 -7.62 21.39 -12.78
CA ILE A 109 -8.08 22.79 -12.69
C ILE A 109 -6.87 23.73 -12.63
N ASP A 110 -7.09 25.04 -12.61
CA ASP A 110 -6.01 26.05 -12.60
C ASP A 110 -5.03 25.86 -11.43
N ASP A 111 -5.52 25.44 -10.26
CA ASP A 111 -4.71 25.20 -9.06
C ASP A 111 -5.05 23.86 -8.42
N GLY A 112 -4.55 22.78 -9.02
CA GLY A 112 -4.71 21.41 -8.49
C GLY A 112 -5.67 20.54 -9.25
N TYR A 113 -6.51 19.78 -8.53
CA TYR A 113 -7.43 18.79 -9.11
C TYR A 113 -8.79 18.82 -8.41
N ASP A 114 -9.87 18.64 -9.19
CA ASP A 114 -11.23 18.44 -8.69
C ASP A 114 -11.85 17.17 -9.28
N PHE A 115 -11.98 16.14 -8.46
CA PHE A 115 -12.59 14.85 -8.81
C PHE A 115 -14.06 14.75 -8.43
N SER A 116 -14.66 15.78 -7.85
CA SER A 116 -16.01 15.73 -7.25
C SER A 116 -17.09 15.29 -8.22
N HIS A 117 -16.99 15.72 -9.48
CA HIS A 117 -17.97 15.42 -10.53
C HIS A 117 -18.03 13.91 -10.85
N MET A 118 -16.94 13.18 -10.70
CA MET A 118 -16.85 11.74 -10.99
C MET A 118 -17.65 10.89 -10.01
N PHE A 119 -17.90 11.40 -8.80
CA PHE A 119 -18.61 10.69 -7.73
C PHE A 119 -20.08 11.07 -7.60
N THR A 120 -20.57 12.06 -8.33
CA THR A 120 -21.95 12.56 -8.20
C THR A 120 -23.00 11.46 -8.42
N GLY A 121 -22.76 10.56 -9.36
CA GLY A 121 -23.67 9.46 -9.70
C GLY A 121 -23.89 8.47 -8.56
N ILE A 122 -22.84 8.16 -7.80
CA ILE A 122 -22.88 7.15 -6.73
C ILE A 122 -23.14 7.76 -5.35
N SER A 123 -22.78 9.03 -5.12
CA SER A 123 -22.90 9.72 -3.82
C SER A 123 -24.27 9.56 -3.17
N LYS A 124 -25.34 9.69 -3.95
CA LYS A 124 -26.72 9.55 -3.45
C LYS A 124 -27.03 8.15 -2.91
N PHE A 125 -26.37 7.13 -3.40
CA PHE A 125 -26.56 5.75 -2.95
C PHE A 125 -25.75 5.48 -1.69
N VAL A 126 -24.46 5.86 -1.69
CA VAL A 126 -23.56 5.58 -0.57
C VAL A 126 -23.84 6.44 0.65
N LYS A 127 -24.24 7.70 0.49
CA LYS A 127 -24.61 8.61 1.60
C LYS A 127 -25.87 8.19 2.36
N ASN A 128 -26.71 7.34 1.77
CA ASN A 128 -27.88 6.78 2.44
C ASN A 128 -27.58 5.51 3.25
N SER A 129 -26.33 5.14 3.38
CA SER A 129 -25.88 3.97 4.12
C SER A 129 -25.31 4.36 5.47
N ASP A 130 -25.44 3.49 6.46
CA ASP A 130 -24.78 3.65 7.76
C ASP A 130 -23.27 3.43 7.63
N ILE A 131 -22.88 2.53 6.71
CA ILE A 131 -21.48 2.26 6.33
C ILE A 131 -21.40 2.13 4.81
N ALA A 132 -20.48 2.88 4.19
CA ALA A 132 -20.10 2.68 2.79
C ALA A 132 -18.61 2.29 2.71
N ILE A 133 -18.34 1.15 2.07
CA ILE A 133 -17.00 0.58 1.93
C ILE A 133 -16.61 0.43 0.46
N GLY A 134 -15.31 0.63 0.15
CA GLY A 134 -14.71 0.35 -1.14
C GLY A 134 -13.28 -0.11 -1.04
N THR A 135 -12.73 -0.71 -2.12
CA THR A 135 -11.30 -1.03 -2.23
C THR A 135 -10.59 0.15 -2.88
N LEU A 136 -9.73 0.83 -2.14
CA LEU A 136 -8.96 1.97 -2.65
C LEU A 136 -7.69 1.47 -3.32
N GLU A 137 -7.76 1.28 -4.64
CA GLU A 137 -6.71 0.64 -5.45
C GLU A 137 -5.75 1.67 -6.05
N THR A 138 -5.19 2.52 -5.21
CA THR A 138 -4.16 3.49 -5.59
C THR A 138 -3.28 3.83 -4.40
N ASN A 139 -2.11 4.41 -4.67
CA ASN A 139 -1.21 4.94 -3.66
C ASN A 139 -1.25 6.48 -3.69
N PHE A 140 -0.79 7.09 -2.60
CA PHE A 140 -0.64 8.53 -2.45
C PHE A 140 0.78 8.84 -1.99
N VAL A 141 1.73 8.79 -2.93
CA VAL A 141 3.14 9.07 -2.66
C VAL A 141 3.58 10.34 -3.38
N ASP A 142 4.65 10.95 -2.87
CA ASP A 142 5.22 12.13 -3.51
C ASP A 142 5.85 11.75 -4.86
N GLY A 143 5.74 12.65 -5.84
CA GLY A 143 6.32 12.47 -7.16
C GLY A 143 5.29 12.50 -8.28
N LYS A 144 5.61 11.83 -9.38
CA LYS A 144 4.77 11.83 -10.58
C LYS A 144 3.53 10.96 -10.38
N TYR A 145 2.37 11.49 -10.71
CA TYR A 145 1.13 10.71 -10.78
C TYR A 145 1.17 9.70 -11.92
N SER A 146 0.49 8.57 -11.74
CA SER A 146 0.51 7.46 -12.70
C SER A 146 -0.74 6.61 -12.59
N GLY A 147 -1.17 6.06 -13.72
CA GLY A 147 -2.25 5.10 -13.85
C GLY A 147 -1.73 3.67 -14.01
N VAL A 148 -2.11 3.02 -15.13
CA VAL A 148 -1.79 1.60 -15.42
C VAL A 148 -0.34 1.25 -15.12
N GLY A 149 -0.14 0.14 -14.42
CA GLY A 149 1.16 -0.43 -14.06
C GLY A 149 1.65 -0.06 -12.67
N LYS A 150 1.50 1.20 -12.25
CA LYS A 150 1.77 1.66 -10.87
C LYS A 150 0.85 2.84 -10.58
N TYR A 151 -0.09 2.65 -9.67
CA TYR A 151 -1.06 3.70 -9.36
C TYR A 151 -0.54 4.68 -8.31
N ASN A 152 -0.51 5.97 -8.66
CA ASN A 152 -0.23 7.07 -7.75
C ASN A 152 -1.12 8.26 -8.08
N SER A 153 -2.01 8.63 -7.18
CA SER A 153 -3.05 9.62 -7.41
C SER A 153 -2.81 10.93 -6.64
N PRO A 154 -3.34 12.06 -7.13
CA PRO A 154 -3.43 13.29 -6.34
C PRO A 154 -4.22 13.06 -5.05
N ILE A 155 -3.87 13.76 -3.99
CA ILE A 155 -4.56 13.64 -2.68
C ILE A 155 -6.02 14.11 -2.77
N GLU A 156 -6.33 14.97 -3.70
CA GLU A 156 -7.69 15.44 -3.98
C GLU A 156 -8.62 14.31 -4.43
N PHE A 157 -8.08 13.25 -5.04
CA PHE A 157 -8.85 12.04 -5.34
C PHE A 157 -9.34 11.35 -4.06
N LEU A 158 -8.48 11.19 -3.06
CA LEU A 158 -8.86 10.62 -1.76
C LEU A 158 -9.92 11.48 -1.07
N LYS A 159 -9.77 12.81 -1.13
CA LYS A 159 -10.76 13.73 -0.61
C LYS A 159 -12.10 13.57 -1.30
N ALA A 160 -12.13 13.46 -2.63
CA ALA A 160 -13.37 13.24 -3.38
C ALA A 160 -14.04 11.90 -3.05
N VAL A 161 -13.25 10.82 -2.83
CA VAL A 161 -13.76 9.53 -2.33
C VAL A 161 -14.46 9.70 -0.99
N LYS A 162 -13.84 10.37 -0.02
CA LYS A 162 -14.43 10.65 1.29
C LYS A 162 -15.71 11.50 1.15
N ASP A 163 -15.65 12.60 0.41
CA ASP A 163 -16.75 13.54 0.23
C ASP A 163 -17.96 12.88 -0.49
N SER A 164 -17.70 11.82 -1.28
CA SER A 164 -18.75 11.02 -1.90
C SER A 164 -19.61 10.25 -0.89
N GLY A 165 -19.11 10.04 0.33
CA GLY A 165 -19.75 9.28 1.40
C GLY A 165 -19.14 7.91 1.66
N ILE A 166 -18.07 7.54 0.96
CA ILE A 166 -17.31 6.29 1.24
C ILE A 166 -16.41 6.55 2.44
N GLY A 167 -16.82 6.03 3.60
CA GLY A 167 -16.15 6.28 4.88
C GLY A 167 -15.18 5.19 5.32
N LEU A 168 -15.18 4.04 4.66
CA LEU A 168 -14.29 2.91 4.96
C LEU A 168 -13.64 2.42 3.68
N VAL A 169 -12.31 2.31 3.68
CA VAL A 169 -11.57 1.80 2.53
C VAL A 169 -10.69 0.61 2.91
N SER A 170 -10.72 -0.40 2.04
CA SER A 170 -9.77 -1.51 2.07
C SER A 170 -8.57 -1.17 1.19
N LEU A 171 -7.35 -1.47 1.66
CA LEU A 171 -6.11 -1.40 0.89
C LEU A 171 -5.62 -2.79 0.46
N ALA A 172 -6.44 -3.82 0.60
CA ALA A 172 -6.08 -5.19 0.20
C ALA A 172 -6.29 -5.39 -1.31
N HIS A 173 -5.31 -4.98 -2.11
CA HIS A 173 -5.29 -5.10 -3.56
C HIS A 173 -3.87 -5.36 -4.10
N ASN A 174 -3.76 -5.75 -5.36
CA ASN A 174 -2.48 -6.13 -5.99
C ASN A 174 -1.50 -4.96 -6.16
N HIS A 175 -1.97 -3.70 -6.18
CA HIS A 175 -1.16 -2.48 -6.32
C HIS A 175 -0.73 -1.85 -4.99
N VAL A 176 -1.05 -2.47 -3.85
CA VAL A 176 -0.76 -1.94 -2.51
C VAL A 176 0.74 -1.69 -2.25
N LEU A 177 1.61 -2.44 -2.90
CA LEU A 177 3.06 -2.35 -2.79
C LEU A 177 3.76 -1.82 -4.04
N ASP A 178 3.07 -1.12 -4.93
CA ASP A 178 3.66 -0.54 -6.15
C ASP A 178 4.85 0.38 -5.85
N TYR A 179 4.81 1.06 -4.70
CA TYR A 179 5.87 1.94 -4.18
C TYR A 179 6.57 1.35 -2.95
N GLY A 180 6.49 0.02 -2.80
CA GLY A 180 7.10 -0.70 -1.70
C GLY A 180 6.43 -0.40 -0.35
N TYR A 181 7.08 -0.87 0.72
CA TYR A 181 6.54 -0.72 2.07
C TYR A 181 6.41 0.75 2.51
N GLN A 182 7.40 1.57 2.17
CA GLN A 182 7.37 3.01 2.47
C GLN A 182 6.22 3.73 1.78
N GLY A 183 5.89 3.34 0.53
CA GLY A 183 4.74 3.88 -0.19
C GLY A 183 3.42 3.51 0.48
N LEU A 184 3.29 2.29 0.98
CA LEU A 184 2.13 1.85 1.75
C LEU A 184 1.99 2.66 3.05
N GLU A 185 3.06 2.85 3.83
CA GLU A 185 3.04 3.65 5.05
C GLU A 185 2.62 5.10 4.78
N THR A 186 3.16 5.69 3.73
CA THR A 186 2.80 7.05 3.29
C THR A 186 1.31 7.13 2.91
N THR A 187 0.82 6.16 2.16
CA THR A 187 -0.59 6.07 1.76
C THR A 187 -1.51 5.96 2.98
N ILE A 188 -1.18 5.09 3.94
CA ILE A 188 -1.93 4.95 5.19
C ILE A 188 -1.94 6.26 6.00
N SER A 189 -0.80 6.95 6.10
CA SER A 189 -0.72 8.24 6.79
C SER A 189 -1.65 9.27 6.16
N LYS A 190 -1.59 9.42 4.85
CA LYS A 190 -2.44 10.37 4.10
C LYS A 190 -3.93 10.05 4.23
N ILE A 191 -4.31 8.77 4.28
CA ILE A 191 -5.70 8.37 4.55
C ILE A 191 -6.12 8.77 5.96
N LYS A 192 -5.28 8.56 6.97
CA LYS A 192 -5.57 8.94 8.36
C LYS A 192 -5.69 10.46 8.54
N GLU A 193 -4.93 11.24 7.80
CA GLU A 193 -4.97 12.71 7.83
C GLU A 193 -6.29 13.28 7.28
N GLN A 194 -7.02 12.50 6.47
CA GLN A 194 -8.33 12.91 5.95
C GLN A 194 -9.50 12.62 6.91
N ASN A 195 -9.28 11.92 8.03
CA ASN A 195 -10.33 11.54 8.99
C ASN A 195 -10.65 12.64 10.04
#